data_821468129da5ea8bf34add5ed8fd39af
#
_entry.id   821468129da5ea8bf34add5ed8fd39af
#
_cell.length_a   1.000
_cell.length_b   1.000
_cell.length_c   1.000
_cell.angle_alpha   90.00
_cell.angle_beta   90.00
_cell.angle_gamma   90.00
#
_symmetry.space_group_name_H-M   'P 1'
#
loop_
_entity.id
_entity.type
_entity.pdbx_description
1 polymer ?
#
loop_
_entity_poly.entity_id
_entity_poly.type
_entity_poly.pdbx_seq_one_letter_code
_entity_poly.pdbx_strand_id
1 'polypeptide(L)'
;LGKEGLGAGNRPARARKAAEESIEDIKNMLNDGTKMVFITAGMGGGTGTGAAPIIAQTAKEMDILTIGIVTIPFRWEGDKKIDQALDGVEEISKHVDALLVINNEKLSEIYSELSVDDAFDKADDTLSVAAKSIAEIITLHGKVNLDFNDVKTVLKDGGVAIMSTGYGEGDNRVSEAIKNAQHSPLL
;
A
#
# COMPACT_ATOMS: atom_id res chain seq x y z
N LEU A 1 -1.92 -8.74 17.05
CA LEU A 1 -1.47 -7.56 17.78
C LEU A 1 -2.23 -7.43 19.11
N GLY A 2 -1.53 -6.91 20.14
CA GLY A 2 -2.07 -6.74 21.47
C GLY A 2 -2.17 -8.04 22.28
N LYS A 3 -2.18 -7.94 23.60
CA LYS A 3 -2.15 -9.08 24.51
C LYS A 3 -3.34 -10.04 24.39
N GLU A 4 -4.50 -9.53 23.97
CA GLU A 4 -5.73 -10.31 23.85
C GLU A 4 -5.91 -10.93 22.45
N GLY A 5 -5.17 -10.49 21.43
CA GLY A 5 -5.30 -10.96 20.05
C GLY A 5 -6.67 -10.68 19.40
N LEU A 6 -7.47 -9.80 19.98
CA LEU A 6 -8.82 -9.51 19.52
C LEU A 6 -8.84 -8.46 18.40
N GLY A 7 -9.85 -8.54 17.54
CA GLY A 7 -10.10 -7.52 16.51
C GLY A 7 -10.40 -6.14 17.11
N ALA A 8 -10.10 -5.09 16.36
CA ALA A 8 -10.26 -3.71 16.81
C ALA A 8 -11.72 -3.22 16.90
N GLY A 9 -12.69 -3.98 16.37
CA GLY A 9 -14.12 -3.62 16.40
C GLY A 9 -14.40 -2.27 15.72
N ASN A 10 -13.76 -2.02 14.58
CA ASN A 10 -13.85 -0.77 13.81
C ASN A 10 -13.46 0.49 14.62
N ARG A 11 -12.53 0.34 15.57
CA ARG A 11 -12.02 1.44 16.43
C ARG A 11 -10.52 1.58 16.23
N PRO A 12 -10.03 2.57 15.42
CA PRO A 12 -8.60 2.78 15.17
C PRO A 12 -7.77 2.96 16.45
N ALA A 13 -8.28 3.70 17.43
CA ALA A 13 -7.58 3.90 18.70
C ALA A 13 -7.29 2.59 19.46
N ARG A 14 -8.18 1.59 19.34
CA ARG A 14 -7.95 0.26 19.95
C ARG A 14 -6.86 -0.50 19.20
N ALA A 15 -6.88 -0.45 17.87
CA ALA A 15 -5.85 -1.08 17.05
C ALA A 15 -4.48 -0.43 17.25
N ARG A 16 -4.44 0.90 17.33
CA ARG A 16 -3.23 1.65 17.65
C ARG A 16 -2.61 1.17 18.96
N LYS A 17 -3.38 1.15 20.02
CA LYS A 17 -2.93 0.66 21.33
C LYS A 17 -2.43 -0.79 21.27
N ALA A 18 -3.14 -1.66 20.56
CA ALA A 18 -2.71 -3.05 20.39
C ALA A 18 -1.38 -3.17 19.63
N ALA A 19 -1.14 -2.32 18.63
CA ALA A 19 0.13 -2.26 17.92
C ALA A 19 1.25 -1.71 18.81
N GLU A 20 0.99 -0.67 19.60
CA GLU A 20 1.92 -0.11 20.57
C GLU A 20 2.35 -1.15 21.62
N GLU A 21 1.44 -1.98 22.10
CA GLU A 21 1.72 -3.09 23.02
C GLU A 21 2.60 -4.19 22.40
N SER A 22 2.63 -4.29 21.07
CA SER A 22 3.37 -5.32 20.31
C SER A 22 4.62 -4.76 19.60
N ILE A 23 5.08 -3.56 19.92
CA ILE A 23 6.22 -2.92 19.23
C ILE A 23 7.48 -3.81 19.28
N GLU A 24 7.78 -4.42 20.43
CA GLU A 24 8.96 -5.27 20.56
C GLU A 24 8.85 -6.54 19.70
N ASP A 25 7.66 -7.12 19.57
CA ASP A 25 7.43 -8.27 18.69
C ASP A 25 7.60 -7.87 17.22
N ILE A 26 7.10 -6.69 16.83
CA ILE A 26 7.26 -6.13 15.48
C ILE A 26 8.74 -5.90 15.17
N LYS A 27 9.48 -5.29 16.09
CA LYS A 27 10.93 -5.08 15.94
C LYS A 27 11.68 -6.40 15.80
N ASN A 28 11.35 -7.39 16.61
CA ASN A 28 11.97 -8.71 16.55
C ASN A 28 11.72 -9.39 15.20
N MET A 29 10.50 -9.28 14.65
CA MET A 29 10.17 -9.82 13.33
C MET A 29 10.98 -9.16 12.21
N LEU A 30 11.22 -7.85 12.30
CA LEU A 30 11.92 -7.08 11.28
C LEU A 30 13.45 -7.10 11.43
N ASN A 31 13.98 -7.60 12.56
CA ASN A 31 15.40 -7.62 12.87
C ASN A 31 16.14 -8.85 12.32
N ASP A 32 15.73 -9.35 11.17
CA ASP A 32 16.33 -10.50 10.47
C ASP A 32 17.22 -10.10 9.28
N GLY A 33 17.58 -8.82 9.19
CA GLY A 33 18.30 -8.23 8.06
C GLY A 33 17.38 -7.66 6.97
N THR A 34 16.06 -7.55 7.25
CA THR A 34 15.09 -6.90 6.38
C THR A 34 15.53 -5.47 6.04
N LYS A 35 15.58 -5.15 4.76
CA LYS A 35 15.97 -3.81 4.26
C LYS A 35 14.79 -3.00 3.72
N MET A 36 13.70 -3.67 3.38
CA MET A 36 12.49 -3.04 2.85
C MET A 36 11.26 -3.79 3.35
N VAL A 37 10.19 -3.06 3.62
CA VAL A 37 8.91 -3.62 4.03
C VAL A 37 7.78 -2.94 3.26
N PHE A 38 6.82 -3.74 2.81
CA PHE A 38 5.54 -3.28 2.31
C PHE A 38 4.49 -3.38 3.42
N ILE A 39 3.81 -2.29 3.68
CA ILE A 39 2.69 -2.24 4.62
C ILE A 39 1.42 -2.04 3.81
N THR A 40 0.64 -3.11 3.69
CA THR A 40 -0.63 -3.08 2.97
C THR A 40 -1.79 -3.02 3.94
N ALA A 41 -2.73 -2.10 3.71
CA ALA A 41 -3.89 -1.96 4.57
C ALA A 41 -5.10 -1.36 3.85
N GLY A 42 -6.29 -1.94 4.10
CA GLY A 42 -7.56 -1.25 3.83
C GLY A 42 -7.80 -0.20 4.91
N MET A 43 -7.88 1.06 4.51
CA MET A 43 -8.21 2.16 5.42
C MET A 43 -9.72 2.25 5.65
N GLY A 44 -10.13 2.94 6.71
CA GLY A 44 -11.54 3.08 7.08
C GLY A 44 -12.03 2.04 8.08
N GLY A 45 -11.27 0.95 8.30
CA GLY A 45 -11.50 -0.02 9.36
C GLY A 45 -10.71 0.30 10.63
N GLY A 46 -10.84 -0.53 11.66
CA GLY A 46 -10.11 -0.34 12.92
C GLY A 46 -8.63 -0.69 12.78
N THR A 47 -8.33 -1.90 12.30
CA THR A 47 -6.98 -2.46 12.30
C THR A 47 -6.05 -1.73 11.31
N GLY A 48 -6.44 -1.63 10.03
CA GLY A 48 -5.64 -0.96 9.02
C GLY A 48 -5.36 0.50 9.38
N THR A 49 -6.41 1.24 9.71
CA THR A 49 -6.31 2.67 10.05
C THR A 49 -5.48 2.94 11.30
N GLY A 50 -5.60 2.08 12.33
CA GLY A 50 -4.94 2.33 13.62
C GLY A 50 -3.57 1.68 13.78
N ALA A 51 -3.39 0.45 13.30
CA ALA A 51 -2.15 -0.30 13.52
C ALA A 51 -1.09 -0.04 12.44
N ALA A 52 -1.49 0.15 11.17
CA ALA A 52 -0.52 0.32 10.09
C ALA A 52 0.43 1.51 10.29
N PRO A 53 -0.01 2.69 10.76
CA PRO A 53 0.91 3.81 11.05
C PRO A 53 1.96 3.45 12.12
N ILE A 54 1.60 2.71 13.16
CA ILE A 54 2.54 2.30 14.23
C ILE A 54 3.57 1.31 13.69
N ILE A 55 3.14 0.36 12.87
CA ILE A 55 4.06 -0.59 12.22
C ILE A 55 5.01 0.15 11.27
N ALA A 56 4.49 1.10 10.50
CA ALA A 56 5.29 1.93 9.59
C ALA A 56 6.33 2.75 10.34
N GLN A 57 5.93 3.42 11.41
CA GLN A 57 6.82 4.18 12.28
C GLN A 57 7.93 3.28 12.82
N THR A 58 7.59 2.11 13.35
CA THR A 58 8.55 1.15 13.91
C THR A 58 9.56 0.70 12.85
N ALA A 59 9.12 0.39 11.64
CA ALA A 59 10.01 -0.01 10.55
C ALA A 59 10.94 1.14 10.12
N LYS A 60 10.40 2.35 9.98
CA LYS A 60 11.19 3.54 9.62
C LYS A 60 12.23 3.90 10.68
N GLU A 61 11.91 3.77 11.96
CA GLU A 61 12.85 3.96 13.08
C GLU A 61 14.00 2.93 13.07
N MET A 62 13.81 1.77 12.44
CA MET A 62 14.85 0.75 12.22
C MET A 62 15.67 0.98 10.93
N ASP A 63 15.53 2.12 10.24
CA ASP A 63 16.12 2.44 8.92
C ASP A 63 15.76 1.43 7.82
N ILE A 64 14.60 0.81 7.92
CA ILE A 64 14.04 -0.07 6.90
C ILE A 64 13.25 0.79 5.91
N LEU A 65 13.51 0.64 4.60
CA LEU A 65 12.74 1.32 3.56
C LEU A 65 11.27 0.88 3.65
N THR A 66 10.39 1.81 4.00
CA THR A 66 9.00 1.53 4.33
C THR A 66 8.07 2.07 3.26
N ILE A 67 7.37 1.18 2.58
CA ILE A 67 6.43 1.52 1.52
C ILE A 67 5.02 1.17 1.97
N GLY A 68 4.15 2.18 2.03
CA GLY A 68 2.73 2.00 2.31
C GLY A 68 1.94 1.79 1.01
N ILE A 69 1.07 0.80 0.97
CA ILE A 69 0.12 0.60 -0.12
C ILE A 69 -1.26 0.43 0.51
N VAL A 70 -2.09 1.44 0.38
CA VAL A 70 -3.37 1.50 1.11
C VAL A 70 -4.54 1.72 0.19
N THR A 71 -5.71 1.22 0.58
CA THR A 71 -6.95 1.45 -0.16
C THR A 71 -7.88 2.38 0.61
N ILE A 72 -8.58 3.25 -0.11
CA ILE A 72 -9.72 4.02 0.38
C ILE A 72 -11.00 3.23 0.03
N PRO A 73 -11.94 3.07 0.98
CA PRO A 73 -13.14 2.29 0.78
C PRO A 73 -14.04 2.83 -0.33
N PHE A 74 -14.92 1.98 -0.84
CA PHE A 74 -15.97 2.35 -1.78
C PHE A 74 -16.98 3.31 -1.14
N ARG A 75 -17.65 4.16 -1.94
CA ARG A 75 -18.68 5.10 -1.46
C ARG A 75 -19.83 4.43 -0.76
N TRP A 76 -20.27 3.27 -1.25
CA TRP A 76 -21.37 2.52 -0.66
C TRP A 76 -21.04 1.94 0.74
N GLU A 77 -19.77 1.94 1.15
CA GLU A 77 -19.37 1.55 2.51
C GLU A 77 -19.68 2.64 3.56
N GLY A 78 -19.97 3.85 3.11
CA GLY A 78 -20.45 4.97 3.93
C GLY A 78 -19.40 6.04 4.26
N ASP A 79 -19.84 7.28 4.33
CA ASP A 79 -19.00 8.48 4.50
C ASP A 79 -18.10 8.40 5.73
N LYS A 80 -18.62 7.88 6.84
CA LYS A 80 -17.84 7.72 8.08
C LYS A 80 -16.61 6.84 7.90
N LYS A 81 -16.70 5.80 7.06
CA LYS A 81 -15.55 4.96 6.73
C LYS A 81 -14.55 5.69 5.85
N ILE A 82 -15.04 6.50 4.93
CA ILE A 82 -14.20 7.32 4.05
C ILE A 82 -13.43 8.36 4.85
N ASP A 83 -14.11 9.11 5.74
CA ASP A 83 -13.47 10.08 6.62
C ASP A 83 -12.38 9.42 7.48
N GLN A 84 -12.71 8.28 8.10
CA GLN A 84 -11.76 7.51 8.89
C GLN A 84 -10.59 6.98 8.04
N ALA A 85 -10.82 6.67 6.77
CA ALA A 85 -9.77 6.24 5.85
C ALA A 85 -8.83 7.39 5.51
N LEU A 86 -9.35 8.58 5.25
CA LEU A 86 -8.56 9.78 4.96
C LEU A 86 -7.68 10.17 6.14
N ASP A 87 -8.22 10.14 7.37
CA ASP A 87 -7.44 10.34 8.59
C ASP A 87 -6.29 9.30 8.70
N GLY A 88 -6.58 8.05 8.36
CA GLY A 88 -5.58 6.97 8.37
C GLY A 88 -4.50 7.15 7.30
N VAL A 89 -4.88 7.60 6.10
CA VAL A 89 -3.93 7.93 5.02
C VAL A 89 -3.02 9.08 5.43
N GLU A 90 -3.58 10.14 6.02
CA GLU A 90 -2.79 11.25 6.53
C GLU A 90 -1.82 10.81 7.62
N GLU A 91 -2.25 9.94 8.53
CA GLU A 91 -1.39 9.47 9.62
C GLU A 91 -0.26 8.57 9.11
N ILE A 92 -0.56 7.58 8.26
CA ILE A 92 0.48 6.68 7.74
C ILE A 92 1.49 7.40 6.85
N SER A 93 1.06 8.44 6.12
CA SER A 93 1.94 9.22 5.24
C SER A 93 3.14 9.85 5.97
N LYS A 94 3.01 10.10 7.27
CA LYS A 94 4.07 10.66 8.12
C LYS A 94 5.17 9.63 8.44
N HIS A 95 4.86 8.36 8.28
CA HIS A 95 5.67 7.24 8.76
C HIS A 95 6.17 6.29 7.68
N VAL A 96 5.91 6.59 6.41
CA VAL A 96 6.41 5.82 5.27
C VAL A 96 7.37 6.66 4.42
N ASP A 97 8.20 6.01 3.62
CA ASP A 97 9.08 6.67 2.65
C ASP A 97 8.33 6.97 1.35
N ALA A 98 7.48 6.02 0.93
CA ALA A 98 6.60 6.19 -0.20
C ALA A 98 5.20 5.64 0.13
N LEU A 99 4.17 6.32 -0.31
CA LEU A 99 2.78 5.94 -0.09
C LEU A 99 2.02 5.85 -1.42
N LEU A 100 1.52 4.65 -1.72
CA LEU A 100 0.54 4.44 -2.79
C LEU A 100 -0.86 4.41 -2.17
N VAL A 101 -1.75 5.23 -2.71
CA VAL A 101 -3.15 5.27 -2.30
C VAL A 101 -4.02 4.82 -3.47
N ILE A 102 -4.75 3.72 -3.28
CA ILE A 102 -5.68 3.16 -4.26
C ILE A 102 -7.09 3.53 -3.84
N ASN A 103 -7.81 4.23 -4.71
CA ASN A 103 -9.20 4.56 -4.47
C ASN A 103 -10.09 3.45 -5.07
N ASN A 104 -10.73 2.65 -4.20
CA ASN A 104 -11.61 1.57 -4.63
C ASN A 104 -12.78 2.06 -5.49
N GLU A 105 -13.26 3.28 -5.28
CA GLU A 105 -14.32 3.85 -6.11
C GLU A 105 -13.92 3.94 -7.59
N LYS A 106 -12.63 4.21 -7.87
CA LYS A 106 -12.12 4.20 -9.25
C LYS A 106 -12.17 2.82 -9.88
N LEU A 107 -12.04 1.76 -9.10
CA LEU A 107 -12.21 0.40 -9.61
C LEU A 107 -13.67 0.14 -10.02
N SER A 108 -14.66 0.65 -9.27
CA SER A 108 -16.07 0.56 -9.64
C SER A 108 -16.40 1.35 -10.90
N GLU A 109 -15.77 2.49 -11.11
CA GLU A 109 -15.95 3.28 -12.35
C GLU A 109 -15.42 2.53 -13.58
N ILE A 110 -14.30 1.82 -13.43
CA ILE A 110 -13.64 1.06 -14.51
C ILE A 110 -14.39 -0.27 -14.79
N TYR A 111 -14.80 -0.93 -13.74
CA TYR A 111 -15.41 -2.26 -13.75
C TYR A 111 -16.85 -2.20 -13.24
N SER A 112 -17.70 -1.46 -13.92
CA SER A 112 -19.08 -1.13 -13.51
C SER A 112 -20.02 -2.33 -13.36
N GLU A 113 -19.66 -3.50 -13.89
CA GLU A 113 -20.48 -4.72 -13.87
C GLU A 113 -20.07 -5.72 -12.78
N LEU A 114 -19.07 -5.37 -11.92
CA LEU A 114 -18.61 -6.28 -10.88
C LEU A 114 -19.66 -6.43 -9.77
N SER A 115 -19.79 -7.66 -9.26
CA SER A 115 -20.46 -7.89 -7.99
C SER A 115 -19.66 -7.27 -6.83
N VAL A 116 -20.28 -7.16 -5.65
CA VAL A 116 -19.59 -6.63 -4.46
C VAL A 116 -18.34 -7.45 -4.12
N ASP A 117 -18.45 -8.78 -4.19
CA ASP A 117 -17.32 -9.68 -3.88
C ASP A 117 -16.21 -9.51 -4.92
N ASP A 118 -16.55 -9.49 -6.23
CA ASP A 118 -15.56 -9.27 -7.28
C ASP A 118 -14.88 -7.90 -7.20
N ALA A 119 -15.60 -6.87 -6.71
CA ALA A 119 -15.02 -5.54 -6.50
C ALA A 119 -13.95 -5.53 -5.40
N PHE A 120 -14.17 -6.28 -4.30
CA PHE A 120 -13.16 -6.46 -3.27
C PHE A 120 -11.97 -7.30 -3.75
N ASP A 121 -12.23 -8.39 -4.45
CA ASP A 121 -11.17 -9.22 -5.06
C ASP A 121 -10.31 -8.37 -6.01
N LYS A 122 -10.92 -7.47 -6.77
CA LYS A 122 -10.20 -6.56 -7.68
C LYS A 122 -9.35 -5.53 -6.93
N ALA A 123 -9.82 -5.04 -5.79
CA ALA A 123 -9.04 -4.16 -4.93
C ALA A 123 -7.80 -4.90 -4.35
N ASP A 124 -7.97 -6.13 -3.89
CA ASP A 124 -6.89 -6.96 -3.38
C ASP A 124 -5.87 -7.32 -4.47
N ASP A 125 -6.33 -7.66 -5.68
CA ASP A 125 -5.48 -7.86 -6.85
C ASP A 125 -4.63 -6.62 -7.15
N THR A 126 -5.22 -5.45 -7.09
CA THR A 126 -4.53 -4.19 -7.37
C THR A 126 -3.43 -3.92 -6.36
N LEU A 127 -3.69 -4.17 -5.07
CA LEU A 127 -2.66 -4.10 -4.01
C LEU A 127 -1.51 -5.08 -4.27
N SER A 128 -1.86 -6.33 -4.61
CA SER A 128 -0.89 -7.39 -4.87
C SER A 128 -0.01 -7.06 -6.08
N VAL A 129 -0.60 -6.57 -7.17
CA VAL A 129 0.12 -6.16 -8.38
C VAL A 129 1.06 -4.99 -8.05
N ALA A 130 0.60 -4.02 -7.25
CA ALA A 130 1.42 -2.89 -6.85
C ALA A 130 2.68 -3.32 -6.08
N ALA A 131 2.52 -4.11 -5.02
CA ALA A 131 3.63 -4.62 -4.24
C ALA A 131 4.58 -5.49 -5.08
N LYS A 132 4.01 -6.41 -5.87
CA LYS A 132 4.78 -7.30 -6.76
C LYS A 132 5.61 -6.52 -7.77
N SER A 133 5.05 -5.53 -8.42
CA SER A 133 5.76 -4.75 -9.45
C SER A 133 6.97 -4.01 -8.88
N ILE A 134 6.86 -3.43 -7.69
CA ILE A 134 8.00 -2.79 -7.02
C ILE A 134 9.06 -3.84 -6.65
N ALA A 135 8.65 -4.99 -6.12
CA ALA A 135 9.57 -6.07 -5.78
C ALA A 135 10.28 -6.64 -7.02
N GLU A 136 9.57 -6.81 -8.13
CA GLU A 136 10.11 -7.31 -9.39
C GLU A 136 11.18 -6.39 -9.99
N ILE A 137 11.07 -5.07 -9.84
CA ILE A 137 12.10 -4.11 -10.28
C ILE A 137 13.47 -4.45 -9.64
N ILE A 138 13.46 -4.92 -8.39
CA ILE A 138 14.69 -5.21 -7.63
C ILE A 138 15.16 -6.65 -7.86
N THR A 139 14.23 -7.59 -8.02
CA THR A 139 14.52 -9.04 -7.99
C THR A 139 14.70 -9.65 -9.38
N LEU A 140 14.08 -9.08 -10.42
CA LEU A 140 14.18 -9.61 -11.77
C LEU A 140 15.39 -9.03 -12.51
N HIS A 141 16.22 -9.92 -13.05
CA HIS A 141 17.35 -9.52 -13.87
C HIS A 141 16.89 -9.10 -15.27
N GLY A 142 17.14 -7.85 -15.63
CA GLY A 142 16.89 -7.27 -16.95
C GLY A 142 18.17 -7.01 -17.75
N LYS A 143 18.03 -6.33 -18.89
CA LYS A 143 19.18 -5.81 -19.65
C LYS A 143 19.89 -4.67 -18.92
N VAL A 144 19.13 -3.88 -18.14
CA VAL A 144 19.61 -2.88 -17.19
C VAL A 144 19.08 -3.33 -15.84
N ASN A 145 19.98 -3.61 -14.91
CA ASN A 145 19.63 -4.03 -13.57
C ASN A 145 19.61 -2.82 -12.66
N LEU A 146 18.54 -2.72 -11.88
CA LEU A 146 18.43 -1.79 -10.75
C LEU A 146 18.74 -2.56 -9.48
N ASP A 147 19.58 -2.02 -8.63
CA ASP A 147 19.81 -2.60 -7.32
C ASP A 147 18.89 -1.96 -6.26
N PHE A 148 18.92 -2.54 -5.06
CA PHE A 148 18.13 -2.05 -3.95
C PHE A 148 18.45 -0.58 -3.59
N ASN A 149 19.72 -0.16 -3.73
CA ASN A 149 20.13 1.19 -3.37
C ASN A 149 19.58 2.24 -4.36
N ASP A 150 19.45 1.87 -5.64
CA ASP A 150 18.83 2.73 -6.65
C ASP A 150 17.36 2.99 -6.30
N VAL A 151 16.63 1.92 -5.96
CA VAL A 151 15.22 2.02 -5.53
C VAL A 151 15.10 2.78 -4.21
N LYS A 152 15.97 2.50 -3.23
CA LYS A 152 16.00 3.23 -1.95
C LYS A 152 16.23 4.73 -2.18
N THR A 153 17.13 5.11 -3.07
CA THR A 153 17.43 6.51 -3.38
C THR A 153 16.22 7.26 -3.95
N VAL A 154 15.43 6.59 -4.78
CA VAL A 154 14.24 7.20 -5.41
C VAL A 154 13.05 7.27 -4.44
N LEU A 155 12.85 6.22 -3.65
CA LEU A 155 11.64 6.09 -2.81
C LEU A 155 11.81 6.66 -1.40
N LYS A 156 13.04 6.75 -0.87
CA LYS A 156 13.27 7.26 0.49
C LYS A 156 12.81 8.71 0.60
N ASP A 157 11.91 8.95 1.56
CA ASP A 157 11.27 10.25 1.81
C ASP A 157 10.57 10.85 0.55
N GLY A 158 10.16 9.97 -0.38
CA GLY A 158 9.54 10.35 -1.66
C GLY A 158 8.09 10.87 -1.55
N GLY A 159 7.42 10.59 -0.44
CA GLY A 159 6.06 11.02 -0.18
C GLY A 159 5.02 10.17 -0.94
N VAL A 160 4.16 10.80 -1.73
CA VAL A 160 3.14 10.09 -2.51
C VAL A 160 3.75 9.49 -3.76
N ALA A 161 3.59 8.19 -3.95
CA ALA A 161 3.97 7.47 -5.16
C ALA A 161 2.74 7.14 -6.00
N ILE A 162 2.91 7.15 -7.31
CA ILE A 162 1.91 6.72 -8.27
C ILE A 162 2.49 5.56 -9.05
N MET A 163 1.70 4.51 -9.22
CA MET A 163 2.10 3.37 -10.02
C MET A 163 1.03 3.03 -11.05
N SER A 164 1.48 2.75 -12.25
CA SER A 164 0.61 2.34 -13.34
C SER A 164 1.29 1.31 -14.22
N THR A 165 0.49 0.50 -14.91
CA THR A 165 0.96 -0.53 -15.83
C THR A 165 0.34 -0.30 -17.21
N GLY A 166 1.18 -0.36 -18.23
CA GLY A 166 0.73 -0.29 -19.62
C GLY A 166 1.30 -1.44 -20.44
N TYR A 167 0.51 -1.92 -21.38
CA TYR A 167 0.87 -2.99 -22.31
C TYR A 167 0.85 -2.46 -23.73
N GLY A 168 1.76 -2.95 -24.56
CA GLY A 168 1.82 -2.61 -25.99
C GLY A 168 2.30 -3.78 -26.82
N GLU A 169 1.82 -3.91 -28.05
CA GLU A 169 2.15 -4.97 -29.00
C GLU A 169 2.65 -4.41 -30.33
N GLY A 170 3.31 -5.24 -31.12
CA GLY A 170 3.80 -4.87 -32.45
C GLY A 170 5.03 -3.96 -32.45
N ASP A 171 5.24 -3.23 -33.55
CA ASP A 171 6.45 -2.43 -33.79
C ASP A 171 6.56 -1.21 -32.86
N ASN A 172 5.44 -0.62 -32.49
CA ASN A 172 5.36 0.55 -31.61
C ASN A 172 5.08 0.20 -30.13
N ARG A 173 5.26 -1.05 -29.74
CA ARG A 173 4.87 -1.59 -28.42
C ARG A 173 5.36 -0.78 -27.23
N VAL A 174 6.57 -0.23 -27.30
CA VAL A 174 7.13 0.55 -26.19
C VAL A 174 6.39 1.88 -26.01
N SER A 175 6.18 2.60 -27.11
CA SER A 175 5.46 3.87 -27.09
C SER A 175 3.98 3.70 -26.69
N GLU A 176 3.38 2.61 -27.16
CA GLU A 176 2.00 2.25 -26.81
C GLU A 176 1.87 1.87 -25.33
N ALA A 177 2.76 1.03 -24.80
CA ALA A 177 2.79 0.66 -23.40
C ALA A 177 2.96 1.90 -22.48
N ILE A 178 3.83 2.83 -22.83
CA ILE A 178 4.03 4.07 -22.07
C ILE A 178 2.76 4.93 -22.09
N LYS A 179 2.14 5.10 -23.26
CA LYS A 179 0.87 5.85 -23.37
C LYS A 179 -0.24 5.22 -22.54
N ASN A 180 -0.38 3.90 -22.63
CA ASN A 180 -1.39 3.16 -21.87
C ASN A 180 -1.16 3.28 -20.35
N ALA A 181 0.09 3.22 -19.90
CA ALA A 181 0.43 3.45 -18.50
C ALA A 181 0.07 4.87 -18.04
N GLN A 182 0.38 5.90 -18.84
CA GLN A 182 0.07 7.30 -18.50
C GLN A 182 -1.43 7.63 -18.49
N HIS A 183 -2.25 6.85 -19.17
CA HIS A 183 -3.70 7.04 -19.24
C HIS A 183 -4.45 6.00 -18.41
N SER A 184 -3.77 5.32 -17.50
CA SER A 184 -4.43 4.37 -16.60
C SER A 184 -5.44 5.10 -15.72
N PRO A 185 -6.68 4.64 -15.67
CA PRO A 185 -7.72 5.26 -14.85
C PRO A 185 -7.50 5.09 -13.33
N LEU A 186 -6.47 4.34 -12.93
CA LEU A 186 -6.03 4.21 -11.54
C LEU A 186 -5.04 5.31 -11.09
N LEU A 187 -4.64 6.17 -12.03
CA LEU A 187 -3.82 7.35 -11.73
C LEU A 187 -4.65 8.50 -11.22
#